data_96e454aa126d1435961612af7018908f
#
_entry.id   96e454aa126d1435961612af7018908f
#
_cell.length_a   1.000
_cell.length_b   1.000
_cell.length_c   1.000
_cell.angle_alpha   90.00
_cell.angle_beta   90.00
_cell.angle_gamma   90.00
#
_symmetry.space_group_name_H-M   'P 1'
#
loop_
_entity.id
_entity.type
_entity.pdbx_description
1 polymer ?
#
loop_
_entity_poly.entity_id
_entity_poly.type
_entity_poly.pdbx_seq_one_letter_code
_entity_poly.pdbx_strand_id
1 'polypeptide(L)'
;VGMSISGLIMQKLCSNKFVSPSTGATISGAQLGILLALIIIPSSSMLVPALFAFVISLLSTLAFVFFITRIRLKGPVMVPLIGIMLSNIILGITNFIAYKFEATQTISSYLTGSFAGVVAGKYEIVYFVVPLIVLSFILANHFNIVGMGKDFSKNLGVNYNVILILGLCICSLITASIVVVVGSISYIGLIIPNIIVMLKGDKLNGTLVDTALLGSVFVLTCDILGRLIIMPYELTIDLIVGIIGSILFIALIVYKMKYGNKALNLKEVKNDEKDDI
;
A
#
# COMPACT_ATOMS: atom_id res chain seq x y z
N VAL A 1 -6.56 2.00 8.83
CA VAL A 1 -7.17 0.72 8.41
C VAL A 1 -6.94 0.46 6.93
N GLY A 2 -7.53 1.25 6.01
CA GLY A 2 -7.51 0.97 4.57
C GLY A 2 -6.13 0.78 3.97
N MET A 3 -5.16 1.65 4.25
CA MET A 3 -3.77 1.55 3.75
C MET A 3 -3.06 0.29 4.24
N SER A 4 -3.26 -0.09 5.50
CA SER A 4 -2.65 -1.30 6.07
C SER A 4 -3.22 -2.57 5.45
N ILE A 5 -4.55 -2.63 5.27
CA ILE A 5 -5.24 -3.76 4.61
C ILE A 5 -4.82 -3.86 3.14
N SER A 6 -4.81 -2.74 2.41
CA SER A 6 -4.35 -2.71 1.01
C SER A 6 -2.91 -3.21 0.88
N GLY A 7 -2.03 -2.80 1.80
CA GLY A 7 -0.65 -3.28 1.84
C GLY A 7 -0.57 -4.79 2.03
N LEU A 8 -1.30 -5.34 3.01
CA LEU A 8 -1.33 -6.77 3.28
C LEU A 8 -1.83 -7.59 2.07
N ILE A 9 -2.91 -7.13 1.42
CA ILE A 9 -3.46 -7.79 0.24
C ILE A 9 -2.47 -7.73 -0.92
N MET A 10 -1.86 -6.57 -1.19
CA MET A 10 -0.86 -6.44 -2.25
C MET A 10 0.36 -7.32 -2.03
N GLN A 11 0.88 -7.38 -0.80
CA GLN A 11 1.98 -8.28 -0.44
C GLN A 11 1.63 -9.73 -0.72
N LYS A 12 0.40 -10.13 -0.39
CA LYS A 12 -0.07 -11.50 -0.58
C LYS A 12 -0.25 -11.83 -2.06
N LEU A 13 -0.95 -10.99 -2.81
CA LEU A 13 -1.23 -11.20 -4.24
C LEU A 13 0.04 -11.18 -5.10
N CYS A 14 0.99 -10.33 -4.77
CA CYS A 14 2.28 -10.28 -5.45
C CYS A 14 3.29 -11.29 -4.91
N SER A 15 2.93 -12.11 -3.91
CA SER A 15 3.83 -13.05 -3.22
C SER A 15 5.13 -12.38 -2.77
N ASN A 16 5.03 -11.11 -2.34
CA ASN A 16 6.20 -10.28 -2.05
C ASN A 16 5.93 -9.29 -0.91
N LYS A 17 6.71 -9.42 0.17
CA LYS A 17 6.58 -8.63 1.40
C LYS A 17 7.03 -7.16 1.26
N PHE A 18 7.64 -6.78 0.15
CA PHE A 18 8.11 -5.43 -0.12
C PHE A 18 7.16 -4.62 -1.02
N VAL A 19 6.07 -5.23 -1.47
CA VAL A 19 5.04 -4.53 -2.27
C VAL A 19 4.05 -3.84 -1.34
N SER A 20 3.68 -2.63 -1.72
CA SER A 20 2.69 -1.79 -1.04
C SER A 20 2.00 -0.88 -2.06
N PRO A 21 0.91 -0.20 -1.70
CA PRO A 21 0.27 0.77 -2.59
C PRO A 21 1.22 1.87 -3.12
N SER A 22 2.23 2.27 -2.32
CA SER A 22 3.23 3.24 -2.75
C SER A 22 4.21 2.68 -3.79
N THR A 23 4.56 1.40 -3.70
CA THR A 23 5.45 0.73 -4.67
C THR A 23 4.71 0.12 -5.85
N GLY A 24 3.38 0.03 -5.82
CA GLY A 24 2.55 -0.55 -6.88
C GLY A 24 1.98 0.47 -7.87
N ALA A 25 2.54 1.69 -7.93
CA ALA A 25 2.10 2.81 -8.77
C ALA A 25 0.66 3.31 -8.53
N THR A 26 -0.01 2.83 -7.48
CA THR A 26 -1.39 3.22 -7.13
C THR A 26 -1.47 4.66 -6.65
N ILE A 27 -0.56 5.06 -5.75
CA ILE A 27 -0.52 6.42 -5.20
C ILE A 27 -0.16 7.42 -6.29
N SER A 28 0.87 7.16 -7.09
CA SER A 28 1.29 8.06 -8.18
C SER A 28 0.19 8.21 -9.25
N GLY A 29 -0.57 7.15 -9.52
CA GLY A 29 -1.75 7.21 -10.39
C GLY A 29 -2.85 8.10 -9.81
N ALA A 30 -3.17 7.97 -8.52
CA ALA A 30 -4.14 8.84 -7.85
C ALA A 30 -3.70 10.31 -7.88
N GLN A 31 -2.42 10.59 -7.66
CA GLN A 31 -1.83 11.92 -7.72
C GLN A 31 -1.97 12.56 -9.10
N LEU A 32 -1.64 11.81 -10.17
CA LEU A 32 -1.87 12.27 -11.54
C LEU A 32 -3.34 12.55 -11.81
N GLY A 33 -4.24 11.68 -11.31
CA GLY A 33 -5.69 11.89 -11.44
C GLY A 33 -6.16 13.18 -10.78
N ILE A 34 -5.73 13.47 -9.55
CA ILE A 34 -6.05 14.70 -8.84
C ILE A 34 -5.56 15.92 -9.63
N LEU A 35 -4.31 15.90 -10.12
CA LEU A 35 -3.77 16.99 -10.92
C LEU A 35 -4.59 17.26 -12.17
N LEU A 36 -4.94 16.21 -12.92
CA LEU A 36 -5.75 16.36 -14.14
C LEU A 36 -7.12 16.94 -13.84
N ALA A 37 -7.76 16.50 -12.75
CA ALA A 37 -9.04 17.06 -12.33
C ALA A 37 -8.95 18.56 -12.03
N LEU A 38 -7.93 18.98 -11.29
CA LEU A 38 -7.72 20.39 -10.91
C LEU A 38 -7.45 21.30 -12.12
N ILE A 39 -6.78 20.77 -13.15
CA ILE A 39 -6.49 21.55 -14.37
C ILE A 39 -7.70 21.59 -15.30
N ILE A 40 -8.41 20.48 -15.50
CA ILE A 40 -9.50 20.37 -16.48
C ILE A 40 -10.77 21.01 -15.95
N ILE A 41 -11.09 20.85 -14.66
CA ILE A 41 -12.31 21.32 -14.02
C ILE A 41 -11.95 22.05 -12.71
N PRO A 42 -11.35 23.24 -12.77
CA PRO A 42 -11.07 24.05 -11.60
C PRO A 42 -12.39 24.36 -10.86
N SER A 43 -12.34 24.43 -9.55
CA SER A 43 -13.52 24.76 -8.69
C SER A 43 -14.62 23.69 -8.67
N SER A 44 -14.32 22.46 -9.06
CA SER A 44 -15.25 21.34 -8.96
C SER A 44 -15.45 20.88 -7.51
N SER A 45 -16.57 20.18 -7.26
CA SER A 45 -16.77 19.47 -5.99
C SER A 45 -15.68 18.40 -5.80
N MET A 46 -15.42 18.01 -4.56
CA MET A 46 -14.41 16.99 -4.24
C MET A 46 -14.64 15.63 -4.94
N LEU A 47 -15.85 15.39 -5.43
CA LEU A 47 -16.18 14.17 -6.20
C LEU A 47 -15.43 14.09 -7.53
N VAL A 48 -15.15 15.21 -8.20
CA VAL A 48 -14.45 15.21 -9.49
C VAL A 48 -12.99 14.78 -9.34
N PRO A 49 -12.17 15.40 -8.46
CA PRO A 49 -10.84 14.89 -8.16
C PRO A 49 -10.83 13.42 -7.72
N ALA A 50 -11.84 12.97 -6.95
CA ALA A 50 -11.95 11.57 -6.53
C ALA A 50 -12.19 10.62 -7.72
N LEU A 51 -13.08 10.95 -8.64
CA LEU A 51 -13.34 10.15 -9.84
C LEU A 51 -12.10 10.05 -10.74
N PHE A 52 -11.42 11.15 -10.99
CA PHE A 52 -10.17 11.14 -11.75
C PHE A 52 -9.08 10.31 -11.06
N ALA A 53 -8.93 10.47 -9.74
CA ALA A 53 -7.99 9.69 -8.96
C ALA A 53 -8.31 8.18 -9.05
N PHE A 54 -9.58 7.78 -8.96
CA PHE A 54 -10.00 6.39 -9.09
C PHE A 54 -9.67 5.82 -10.46
N VAL A 55 -10.03 6.51 -11.53
CA VAL A 55 -9.79 6.03 -12.89
C VAL A 55 -8.29 5.91 -13.18
N ILE A 56 -7.51 6.95 -12.89
CA ILE A 56 -6.07 6.94 -13.20
C ILE A 56 -5.31 5.98 -12.29
N SER A 57 -5.68 5.88 -11.02
CA SER A 57 -5.10 4.89 -10.11
C SER A 57 -5.39 3.45 -10.55
N LEU A 58 -6.61 3.16 -11.02
CA LEU A 58 -6.94 1.85 -11.60
C LEU A 58 -6.12 1.57 -12.86
N LEU A 59 -6.00 2.52 -13.78
CA LEU A 59 -5.20 2.36 -14.99
C LEU A 59 -3.73 2.11 -14.66
N SER A 60 -3.17 2.85 -13.72
CA SER A 60 -1.78 2.67 -13.24
C SER A 60 -1.57 1.27 -12.63
N THR A 61 -2.54 0.82 -11.81
CA THR A 61 -2.51 -0.51 -11.21
C THR A 61 -2.64 -1.61 -12.25
N LEU A 62 -3.51 -1.45 -13.25
CA LEU A 62 -3.64 -2.41 -14.35
C LEU A 62 -2.36 -2.46 -15.20
N ALA A 63 -1.71 -1.33 -15.44
CA ALA A 63 -0.40 -1.28 -16.09
C ALA A 63 0.65 -2.04 -15.25
N PHE A 64 0.68 -1.85 -13.93
CA PHE A 64 1.56 -2.61 -13.03
C PHE A 64 1.28 -4.12 -13.12
N VAL A 65 0.01 -4.55 -13.07
CA VAL A 65 -0.39 -5.95 -13.24
C VAL A 65 0.07 -6.51 -14.59
N PHE A 66 -0.12 -5.75 -15.66
CA PHE A 66 0.34 -6.14 -16.99
C PHE A 66 1.83 -6.45 -17.01
N PHE A 67 2.66 -5.56 -16.45
CA PHE A 67 4.11 -5.77 -16.41
C PHE A 67 4.50 -6.98 -15.57
N ILE A 68 3.95 -7.15 -14.36
CA ILE A 68 4.31 -8.28 -13.48
C ILE A 68 3.84 -9.63 -14.02
N THR A 69 2.76 -9.67 -14.82
CA THR A 69 2.23 -10.93 -15.39
C THR A 69 2.91 -11.31 -16.70
N ARG A 70 3.46 -10.35 -17.44
CA ARG A 70 4.10 -10.58 -18.75
C ARG A 70 5.61 -10.80 -18.66
N ILE A 71 6.27 -10.20 -17.70
CA ILE A 71 7.71 -10.33 -17.53
C ILE A 71 8.00 -11.53 -16.61
N ARG A 72 8.90 -12.42 -17.05
CA ARG A 72 9.37 -13.52 -16.18
C ARG A 72 10.34 -12.96 -15.15
N LEU A 73 9.80 -12.61 -13.99
CA LEU A 73 10.56 -12.01 -12.91
C LEU A 73 11.35 -13.09 -12.16
N LYS A 74 12.66 -12.88 -12.04
CA LYS A 74 13.53 -13.74 -11.25
C LYS A 74 13.91 -13.00 -9.96
N GLY A 75 13.44 -13.49 -8.83
CA GLY A 75 13.79 -12.98 -7.49
C GLY A 75 12.75 -12.00 -6.88
N PRO A 76 12.79 -11.87 -5.54
CA PRO A 76 11.76 -11.15 -4.79
C PRO A 76 11.84 -9.62 -4.93
N VAL A 77 12.95 -9.07 -5.43
CA VAL A 77 13.15 -7.61 -5.54
C VAL A 77 12.56 -7.03 -6.83
N MET A 78 12.39 -7.86 -7.86
CA MET A 78 11.98 -7.39 -9.19
C MET A 78 10.56 -6.80 -9.23
N VAL A 79 9.62 -7.36 -8.47
CA VAL A 79 8.23 -6.87 -8.46
C VAL A 79 8.14 -5.45 -7.90
N PRO A 80 8.67 -5.14 -6.69
CA PRO A 80 8.71 -3.77 -6.19
C PRO A 80 9.48 -2.82 -7.11
N LEU A 81 10.58 -3.28 -7.72
CA LEU A 81 11.40 -2.45 -8.61
C LEU A 81 10.61 -1.96 -9.84
N ILE A 82 9.87 -2.85 -10.50
CA ILE A 82 8.98 -2.47 -11.62
C ILE A 82 7.94 -1.45 -11.17
N GLY A 83 7.35 -1.67 -10.00
CA GLY A 83 6.35 -0.74 -9.46
C GLY A 83 6.93 0.64 -9.17
N ILE A 84 8.13 0.71 -8.57
CA ILE A 84 8.84 1.97 -8.32
C ILE A 84 9.20 2.67 -9.63
N MET A 85 9.69 1.95 -10.62
CA MET A 85 10.00 2.52 -11.95
C MET A 85 8.74 3.09 -12.61
N LEU A 86 7.64 2.35 -12.61
CA LEU A 86 6.35 2.82 -13.13
C LEU A 86 5.84 4.04 -12.36
N SER A 87 5.94 4.03 -11.03
CA SER A 87 5.60 5.17 -10.18
C SER A 87 6.39 6.40 -10.55
N ASN A 88 7.71 6.27 -10.76
CA ASN A 88 8.59 7.38 -11.12
C ASN A 88 8.26 7.95 -12.51
N ILE A 89 7.89 7.12 -13.48
CA ILE A 89 7.42 7.57 -14.80
C ILE A 89 6.15 8.43 -14.63
N ILE A 90 5.17 7.93 -13.88
CA ILE A 90 3.90 8.64 -13.64
C ILE A 90 4.15 9.95 -12.88
N LEU A 91 5.01 9.94 -11.86
CA LEU A 91 5.39 11.15 -11.11
C LEU A 91 6.14 12.16 -11.99
N GLY A 92 7.01 11.70 -12.89
CA GLY A 92 7.68 12.56 -13.86
C GLY A 92 6.68 13.26 -14.78
N ILE A 93 5.68 12.54 -15.28
CA ILE A 93 4.57 13.11 -16.08
C ILE A 93 3.76 14.10 -15.24
N THR A 94 3.43 13.73 -14.01
CA THR A 94 2.69 14.59 -13.07
C THR A 94 3.43 15.91 -12.83
N ASN A 95 4.72 15.85 -12.53
CA ASN A 95 5.54 17.04 -12.28
C ASN A 95 5.69 17.91 -13.53
N PHE A 96 5.87 17.30 -14.71
CA PHE A 96 5.92 18.04 -15.96
C PHE A 96 4.62 18.80 -16.24
N ILE A 97 3.47 18.15 -16.07
CA ILE A 97 2.16 18.79 -16.25
C ILE A 97 1.95 19.88 -15.20
N ALA A 98 2.27 19.59 -13.93
CA ALA A 98 2.14 20.57 -12.84
C ALA A 98 2.98 21.82 -13.08
N TYR A 99 4.20 21.66 -13.58
CA TYR A 99 5.09 22.78 -13.94
C TYR A 99 4.50 23.60 -15.10
N LYS A 100 4.02 22.94 -16.17
CA LYS A 100 3.45 23.61 -17.35
C LYS A 100 2.23 24.47 -17.02
N PHE A 101 1.41 24.07 -16.05
CA PHE A 101 0.18 24.76 -15.64
C PHE A 101 0.34 25.57 -14.35
N GLU A 102 1.57 25.79 -13.89
CA GLU A 102 1.89 26.55 -12.65
C GLU A 102 1.18 26.00 -11.39
N ALA A 103 0.81 24.72 -11.42
CA ALA A 103 0.07 24.05 -10.37
C ALA A 103 0.96 23.32 -9.33
N THR A 104 2.29 23.48 -9.40
CA THR A 104 3.27 22.75 -8.58
C THR A 104 3.03 22.93 -7.08
N GLN A 105 2.76 24.16 -6.63
CA GLN A 105 2.48 24.44 -5.21
C GLN A 105 1.16 23.81 -4.75
N THR A 106 0.12 23.95 -5.57
CA THR A 106 -1.21 23.39 -5.29
C THR A 106 -1.13 21.87 -5.16
N ILE A 107 -0.46 21.21 -6.11
CA ILE A 107 -0.27 19.78 -6.08
C ILE A 107 0.54 19.33 -4.87
N SER A 108 1.65 19.98 -4.56
CA SER A 108 2.47 19.58 -3.40
C SER A 108 1.69 19.65 -2.09
N SER A 109 0.81 20.65 -1.91
CA SER A 109 -0.05 20.73 -0.73
C SER A 109 -1.13 19.64 -0.65
N TYR A 110 -1.68 19.22 -1.81
CA TYR A 110 -2.63 18.10 -1.89
C TYR A 110 -1.96 16.73 -1.68
N LEU A 111 -0.69 16.60 -2.07
CA LEU A 111 0.02 15.33 -2.02
C LEU A 111 0.66 15.04 -0.67
N THR A 112 0.91 16.07 0.13
CA THR A 112 1.46 15.88 1.47
C THR A 112 0.38 15.35 2.41
N GLY A 113 0.59 14.17 2.97
CA GLY A 113 -0.35 13.54 3.89
C GLY A 113 -0.54 14.37 5.16
N SER A 114 -1.75 14.90 5.37
CA SER A 114 -2.11 15.70 6.54
C SER A 114 -3.58 15.49 6.92
N PHE A 115 -3.85 15.39 8.21
CA PHE A 115 -5.24 15.38 8.73
C PHE A 115 -5.78 16.78 9.01
N ALA A 116 -4.93 17.80 9.06
CA ALA A 116 -5.33 19.18 9.36
C ALA A 116 -6.35 19.76 8.37
N GLY A 117 -6.28 19.34 7.10
CA GLY A 117 -7.18 19.79 6.04
C GLY A 117 -8.46 18.99 5.84
N VAL A 118 -8.73 18.00 6.71
CA VAL A 118 -9.89 17.12 6.59
C VAL A 118 -11.11 17.76 7.24
N VAL A 119 -11.99 18.31 6.44
CA VAL A 119 -13.21 19.01 6.86
C VAL A 119 -14.47 18.33 6.33
N ALA A 120 -15.64 18.70 6.87
CA ALA A 120 -16.94 18.26 6.35
C ALA A 120 -17.07 18.62 4.86
N GLY A 121 -17.61 17.69 4.06
CA GLY A 121 -17.67 17.80 2.60
C GLY A 121 -16.48 17.14 1.88
N LYS A 122 -15.40 16.77 2.61
CA LYS A 122 -14.23 16.09 2.04
C LYS A 122 -14.07 14.66 2.52
N TYR A 123 -14.31 14.36 3.80
CA TYR A 123 -14.07 13.05 4.37
C TYR A 123 -15.10 11.99 3.94
N GLU A 124 -16.24 12.39 3.39
CA GLU A 124 -17.33 11.49 3.01
C GLU A 124 -16.89 10.46 1.96
N ILE A 125 -15.91 10.82 1.13
CA ILE A 125 -15.31 9.90 0.14
C ILE A 125 -14.66 8.68 0.82
N VAL A 126 -14.16 8.85 2.07
CA VAL A 126 -13.55 7.75 2.82
C VAL A 126 -14.58 6.67 3.18
N TYR A 127 -15.86 6.99 3.30
CA TYR A 127 -16.89 5.97 3.53
C TYR A 127 -16.98 4.93 2.41
N PHE A 128 -16.55 5.30 1.20
CA PHE A 128 -16.43 4.35 0.08
C PHE A 128 -15.38 3.24 0.36
N VAL A 129 -14.46 3.48 1.25
CA VAL A 129 -13.46 2.48 1.68
C VAL A 129 -14.10 1.36 2.50
N VAL A 130 -15.17 1.64 3.27
CA VAL A 130 -15.80 0.64 4.17
C VAL A 130 -16.31 -0.58 3.41
N PRO A 131 -17.15 -0.47 2.36
CA PRO A 131 -17.59 -1.63 1.60
C PRO A 131 -16.44 -2.37 0.91
N LEU A 132 -15.38 -1.67 0.48
CA LEU A 132 -14.21 -2.30 -0.11
C LEU A 132 -13.40 -3.11 0.92
N ILE A 133 -13.31 -2.63 2.16
CA ILE A 133 -12.72 -3.39 3.26
C ILE A 133 -13.55 -4.65 3.54
N VAL A 134 -14.88 -4.55 3.65
CA VAL A 134 -15.76 -5.70 3.86
C VAL A 134 -15.59 -6.72 2.73
N LEU A 135 -15.53 -6.26 1.48
CA LEU A 135 -15.27 -7.12 0.32
C LEU A 135 -13.90 -7.80 0.41
N SER A 136 -12.89 -7.10 0.93
CA SER A 136 -11.56 -7.68 1.17
C SER A 136 -11.58 -8.83 2.18
N PHE A 137 -12.38 -8.72 3.23
CA PHE A 137 -12.58 -9.81 4.20
C PHE A 137 -13.28 -11.03 3.58
N ILE A 138 -14.31 -10.79 2.77
CA ILE A 138 -15.04 -11.87 2.07
C ILE A 138 -14.11 -12.62 1.11
N LEU A 139 -13.24 -11.88 0.40
CA LEU A 139 -12.31 -12.44 -0.58
C LEU A 139 -10.99 -12.94 0.02
N ALA A 140 -10.77 -12.82 1.32
CA ALA A 140 -9.51 -13.14 1.98
C ALA A 140 -8.99 -14.57 1.69
N ASN A 141 -9.89 -15.56 1.65
CA ASN A 141 -9.55 -16.94 1.28
C ASN A 141 -9.04 -17.05 -0.15
N HIS A 142 -9.68 -16.37 -1.10
CA HIS A 142 -9.26 -16.35 -2.50
C HIS A 142 -7.88 -15.68 -2.66
N PHE A 143 -7.63 -14.60 -1.92
CA PHE A 143 -6.32 -13.94 -1.90
C PHE A 143 -5.23 -14.84 -1.32
N ASN A 144 -5.54 -15.64 -0.28
CA ASN A 144 -4.60 -16.64 0.24
C ASN A 144 -4.21 -17.67 -0.82
N ILE A 145 -5.20 -18.19 -1.56
CA ILE A 145 -4.98 -19.20 -2.61
C ILE A 145 -4.12 -18.61 -3.73
N VAL A 146 -4.43 -17.40 -4.20
CA VAL A 146 -3.66 -16.69 -5.24
C VAL A 146 -2.23 -16.42 -4.78
N GLY A 147 -2.04 -16.06 -3.52
CA GLY A 147 -0.73 -15.83 -2.92
C GLY A 147 0.19 -17.08 -2.87
N MET A 148 -0.37 -18.28 -3.04
CA MET A 148 0.39 -19.53 -3.16
C MET A 148 0.92 -19.80 -4.58
N GLY A 149 0.51 -18.98 -5.55
CA GLY A 149 0.98 -19.05 -6.93
C GLY A 149 -0.05 -19.59 -7.92
N LYS A 150 0.28 -19.42 -9.21
CA LYS A 150 -0.65 -19.68 -10.33
C LYS A 150 -1.04 -21.15 -10.45
N ASP A 151 -0.09 -22.07 -10.32
CA ASP A 151 -0.35 -23.50 -10.50
C ASP A 151 -1.21 -24.05 -9.35
N PHE A 152 -0.91 -23.61 -8.12
CA PHE A 152 -1.70 -23.98 -6.95
C PHE A 152 -3.15 -23.46 -7.03
N SER A 153 -3.33 -22.22 -7.46
CA SER A 153 -4.65 -21.62 -7.65
C SER A 153 -5.49 -22.38 -8.67
N LYS A 154 -4.87 -22.79 -9.78
CA LYS A 154 -5.53 -23.55 -10.84
C LYS A 154 -6.00 -24.93 -10.36
N ASN A 155 -5.17 -25.62 -9.56
CA ASN A 155 -5.51 -26.91 -8.98
C ASN A 155 -6.70 -26.87 -8.02
N LEU A 156 -6.89 -25.71 -7.34
CA LEU A 156 -8.03 -25.46 -6.46
C LEU A 156 -9.25 -24.85 -7.19
N GLY A 157 -9.23 -24.79 -8.52
CA GLY A 157 -10.33 -24.24 -9.33
C GLY A 157 -10.49 -22.72 -9.27
N VAL A 158 -9.50 -21.99 -8.73
CA VAL A 158 -9.52 -20.53 -8.61
C VAL A 158 -8.85 -19.90 -9.83
N ASN A 159 -9.53 -18.95 -10.47
CA ASN A 159 -8.97 -18.20 -11.58
C ASN A 159 -7.97 -17.15 -11.06
N TYR A 160 -6.68 -17.48 -11.12
CA TYR A 160 -5.58 -16.64 -10.65
C TYR A 160 -5.65 -15.20 -11.17
N ASN A 161 -5.83 -15.00 -12.49
CA ASN A 161 -5.79 -13.67 -13.08
C ASN A 161 -6.98 -12.81 -12.63
N VAL A 162 -8.17 -13.39 -12.52
CA VAL A 162 -9.37 -12.65 -12.09
C VAL A 162 -9.23 -12.17 -10.65
N ILE A 163 -8.83 -13.05 -9.75
CA ILE A 163 -8.69 -12.71 -8.33
C ILE A 163 -7.52 -11.73 -8.10
N LEU A 164 -6.41 -11.89 -8.83
CA LEU A 164 -5.29 -10.95 -8.80
C LEU A 164 -5.75 -9.54 -9.22
N ILE A 165 -6.42 -9.40 -10.35
CA ILE A 165 -6.92 -8.12 -10.86
C ILE A 165 -7.94 -7.53 -9.87
N LEU A 166 -8.93 -8.30 -9.42
CA LEU A 166 -9.93 -7.83 -8.46
C LEU A 166 -9.29 -7.32 -7.17
N GLY A 167 -8.37 -8.07 -6.59
CA GLY A 167 -7.71 -7.66 -5.35
C GLY A 167 -6.88 -6.39 -5.51
N LEU A 168 -6.13 -6.26 -6.61
CA LEU A 168 -5.35 -5.06 -6.88
C LEU A 168 -6.24 -3.85 -7.23
N CYS A 169 -7.39 -4.05 -7.90
CA CYS A 169 -8.38 -3.00 -8.10
C CYS A 169 -8.99 -2.51 -6.78
N ILE A 170 -9.33 -3.42 -5.86
CA ILE A 170 -9.82 -3.07 -4.52
C ILE A 170 -8.75 -2.24 -3.79
N CYS A 171 -7.49 -2.67 -3.78
CA CYS A 171 -6.39 -1.93 -3.17
C CYS A 171 -6.22 -0.53 -3.80
N SER A 172 -6.35 -0.43 -5.12
CA SER A 172 -6.27 0.84 -5.85
C SER A 172 -7.36 1.81 -5.44
N LEU A 173 -8.62 1.36 -5.39
CA LEU A 173 -9.75 2.19 -4.99
C LEU A 173 -9.66 2.65 -3.53
N ILE A 174 -9.28 1.75 -2.62
CA ILE A 174 -9.04 2.10 -1.21
C ILE A 174 -7.96 3.19 -1.11
N THR A 175 -6.84 2.98 -1.80
CA THR A 175 -5.70 3.91 -1.77
C THR A 175 -6.07 5.26 -2.36
N ALA A 176 -6.72 5.28 -3.53
CA ALA A 176 -7.14 6.50 -4.18
C ALA A 176 -8.12 7.32 -3.31
N SER A 177 -9.08 6.65 -2.65
CA SER A 177 -10.01 7.31 -1.71
C SER A 177 -9.25 8.01 -0.56
N ILE A 178 -8.23 7.37 -0.03
CA ILE A 178 -7.44 7.92 1.09
C ILE A 178 -6.56 9.07 0.60
N VAL A 179 -5.88 8.90 -0.54
CA VAL A 179 -5.00 9.93 -1.12
C VAL A 179 -5.75 11.21 -1.46
N VAL A 180 -6.98 11.10 -1.96
CA VAL A 180 -7.82 12.27 -2.28
C VAL A 180 -8.17 13.09 -1.03
N VAL A 181 -8.42 12.43 0.10
CA VAL A 181 -8.91 13.10 1.33
C VAL A 181 -7.77 13.53 2.24
N VAL A 182 -6.77 12.68 2.43
CA VAL A 182 -5.70 12.88 3.41
C VAL A 182 -4.36 13.21 2.75
N GLY A 183 -4.20 12.91 1.47
CA GLY A 183 -2.91 12.91 0.78
C GLY A 183 -2.19 11.58 0.87
N SER A 184 -0.96 11.53 0.35
CA SER A 184 -0.15 10.32 0.41
C SER A 184 0.40 10.10 1.82
N ILE A 185 0.30 8.87 2.31
CA ILE A 185 0.93 8.45 3.56
C ILE A 185 1.82 7.26 3.23
N SER A 186 3.12 7.47 3.38
CA SER A 186 4.13 6.47 3.05
C SER A 186 4.23 5.38 4.11
N TYR A 187 4.82 4.25 3.76
CA TYR A 187 5.24 3.16 4.65
C TYR A 187 4.16 2.38 5.40
N ILE A 188 2.95 2.89 5.68
CA ILE A 188 1.92 2.17 6.48
C ILE A 188 1.59 0.82 5.86
N GLY A 189 1.33 0.79 4.54
CA GLY A 189 1.01 -0.44 3.82
C GLY A 189 2.19 -1.42 3.68
N LEU A 190 3.39 -1.01 4.03
CA LEU A 190 4.58 -1.86 4.02
C LEU A 190 4.88 -2.40 5.43
N ILE A 191 4.93 -1.53 6.42
CA ILE A 191 5.44 -1.84 7.75
C ILE A 191 4.44 -2.64 8.57
N ILE A 192 3.19 -2.15 8.65
CA ILE A 192 2.17 -2.76 9.51
C ILE A 192 1.88 -4.21 9.14
N PRO A 193 1.67 -4.56 7.85
CA PRO A 193 1.50 -5.97 7.47
C PRO A 193 2.72 -6.83 7.80
N ASN A 194 3.93 -6.32 7.58
CA ASN A 194 5.15 -7.07 7.87
C ASN A 194 5.31 -7.37 9.36
N ILE A 195 4.98 -6.43 10.25
CA ILE A 195 4.97 -6.65 11.70
C ILE A 195 4.00 -7.78 12.06
N ILE A 196 2.75 -7.70 11.58
CA ILE A 196 1.71 -8.69 11.92
C ILE A 196 2.06 -10.07 11.37
N VAL A 197 2.54 -10.14 10.11
CA VAL A 197 2.96 -11.42 9.51
C VAL A 197 4.13 -12.05 10.26
N MET A 198 5.04 -11.25 10.81
CA MET A 198 6.13 -11.77 11.66
C MET A 198 5.62 -12.34 12.99
N LEU A 199 4.60 -11.73 13.59
CA LEU A 199 4.07 -12.14 14.89
C LEU A 199 3.09 -13.32 14.80
N LYS A 200 2.23 -13.33 13.78
CA LYS A 200 1.10 -14.28 13.66
C LYS A 200 1.16 -15.22 12.45
N GLY A 201 2.16 -15.04 11.58
CA GLY A 201 2.27 -15.81 10.34
C GLY A 201 1.50 -15.20 9.16
N ASP A 202 1.49 -15.93 8.04
CA ASP A 202 1.15 -15.38 6.71
C ASP A 202 -0.29 -15.73 6.25
N LYS A 203 -1.20 -16.08 7.17
CA LYS A 203 -2.61 -16.38 6.85
C LYS A 203 -3.47 -15.11 6.96
N LEU A 204 -4.03 -14.63 5.82
CA LEU A 204 -4.85 -13.41 5.78
C LEU A 204 -6.03 -13.42 6.76
N ASN A 205 -6.76 -14.53 6.86
CA ASN A 205 -7.94 -14.61 7.74
C ASN A 205 -7.65 -14.35 9.22
N GLY A 206 -6.42 -14.64 9.68
CA GLY A 206 -6.01 -14.37 11.05
C GLY A 206 -5.31 -13.02 11.24
N THR A 207 -4.86 -12.38 10.15
CA THR A 207 -4.00 -11.19 10.22
C THR A 207 -4.67 -9.91 9.74
N LEU A 208 -5.79 -9.99 9.00
CA LEU A 208 -6.50 -8.80 8.49
C LEU A 208 -6.98 -7.88 9.61
N VAL A 209 -7.64 -8.43 10.64
CA VAL A 209 -8.17 -7.64 11.78
C VAL A 209 -7.02 -7.03 12.57
N ASP A 210 -5.98 -7.81 12.86
CA ASP A 210 -4.81 -7.32 13.59
C ASP A 210 -4.08 -6.22 12.83
N THR A 211 -3.96 -6.38 11.49
CA THR A 211 -3.35 -5.38 10.62
C THR A 211 -4.18 -4.09 10.60
N ALA A 212 -5.51 -4.20 10.60
CA ALA A 212 -6.40 -3.05 10.68
C ALA A 212 -6.24 -2.30 12.02
N LEU A 213 -6.24 -3.04 13.13
CA LEU A 213 -6.11 -2.49 14.48
C LEU A 213 -4.73 -1.86 14.70
N LEU A 214 -3.66 -2.59 14.42
CA LEU A 214 -2.30 -2.07 14.58
C LEU A 214 -2.07 -0.84 13.70
N GLY A 215 -2.54 -0.86 12.44
CA GLY A 215 -2.46 0.28 11.54
C GLY A 215 -3.22 1.51 12.04
N SER A 216 -4.39 1.31 12.65
CA SER A 216 -5.16 2.41 13.26
C SER A 216 -4.42 3.01 14.45
N VAL A 217 -3.97 2.19 15.38
CA VAL A 217 -3.23 2.63 16.58
C VAL A 217 -1.95 3.36 16.17
N PHE A 218 -1.20 2.81 15.21
CA PHE A 218 0.04 3.42 14.73
C PHE A 218 -0.18 4.82 14.14
N VAL A 219 -1.18 4.97 13.24
CA VAL A 219 -1.51 6.26 12.61
C VAL A 219 -2.00 7.26 13.64
N LEU A 220 -2.89 6.87 14.55
CA LEU A 220 -3.36 7.75 15.63
C LEU A 220 -2.23 8.21 16.54
N THR A 221 -1.33 7.30 16.91
CA THR A 221 -0.14 7.66 17.72
C THR A 221 0.75 8.66 16.98
N CYS A 222 1.01 8.44 15.69
CA CYS A 222 1.79 9.36 14.87
C CYS A 222 1.11 10.74 14.74
N ASP A 223 -0.22 10.79 14.58
CA ASP A 223 -0.97 12.06 14.51
C ASP A 223 -0.89 12.83 15.83
N ILE A 224 -1.10 12.15 16.96
CA ILE A 224 -0.96 12.77 18.29
C ILE A 224 0.45 13.34 18.49
N LEU A 225 1.48 12.58 18.14
CA LEU A 225 2.87 13.06 18.22
C LEU A 225 3.10 14.26 17.33
N GLY A 226 2.58 14.26 16.08
CA GLY A 226 2.71 15.37 15.15
C GLY A 226 2.09 16.67 15.66
N ARG A 227 1.03 16.57 16.45
CA ARG A 227 0.37 17.74 17.08
C ARG A 227 1.04 18.21 18.36
N LEU A 228 1.71 17.31 19.11
CA LEU A 228 2.33 17.65 20.40
C LEU A 228 3.74 18.23 20.26
N ILE A 229 4.52 17.82 19.25
CA ILE A 229 5.96 18.16 19.14
C ILE A 229 6.19 19.65 18.94
N ILE A 230 5.37 20.35 18.14
CA ILE A 230 5.60 21.77 17.78
C ILE A 230 4.33 22.61 18.01
N MET A 231 3.66 22.47 19.14
CA MET A 231 2.50 23.31 19.43
C MET A 231 2.85 24.81 19.36
N PRO A 232 2.02 25.67 18.73
CA PRO A 232 0.67 25.41 18.19
C PRO A 232 0.63 24.94 16.73
N TYR A 233 1.76 24.66 16.10
CA TYR A 233 1.82 24.18 14.71
C TYR A 233 1.64 22.66 14.66
N GLU A 234 1.12 22.17 13.51
CA GLU A 234 0.96 20.73 13.27
C GLU A 234 2.00 20.25 12.26
N LEU A 235 2.70 19.16 12.58
CA LEU A 235 3.52 18.44 11.60
C LEU A 235 2.65 17.54 10.74
N THR A 236 2.99 17.44 9.47
CA THR A 236 2.30 16.54 8.54
C THR A 236 2.50 15.09 8.96
N ILE A 237 1.42 14.29 8.88
CA ILE A 237 1.49 12.89 9.31
C ILE A 237 2.46 12.07 8.47
N ASP A 238 2.60 12.38 7.18
CA ASP A 238 3.54 11.68 6.29
C ASP A 238 4.98 11.80 6.77
N LEU A 239 5.38 12.97 7.31
CA LEU A 239 6.70 13.19 7.88
C LEU A 239 6.92 12.31 9.12
N ILE A 240 6.00 12.31 10.08
CA ILE A 240 6.12 11.53 11.32
C ILE A 240 6.13 10.03 11.02
N VAL A 241 5.18 9.57 10.19
CA VAL A 241 5.12 8.18 9.75
C VAL A 241 6.36 7.79 8.94
N GLY A 242 6.88 8.71 8.12
CA GLY A 242 8.10 8.51 7.35
C GLY A 242 9.31 8.25 8.24
N ILE A 243 9.51 9.07 9.28
CA ILE A 243 10.63 8.91 10.23
C ILE A 243 10.46 7.66 11.08
N ILE A 244 9.36 7.55 11.82
CA ILE A 244 9.11 6.42 12.74
C ILE A 244 9.03 5.11 11.96
N GLY A 245 8.34 5.13 10.84
CA GLY A 245 8.18 3.97 9.97
C GLY A 245 9.50 3.48 9.40
N SER A 246 10.36 4.37 8.92
CA SER A 246 11.68 3.98 8.40
C SER A 246 12.55 3.33 9.48
N ILE A 247 12.56 3.90 10.69
CA ILE A 247 13.30 3.34 11.83
C ILE A 247 12.77 1.94 12.18
N LEU A 248 11.44 1.79 12.30
CA LEU A 248 10.80 0.52 12.58
C LEU A 248 11.09 -0.52 11.48
N PHE A 249 11.08 -0.12 10.21
CA PHE A 249 11.33 -1.02 9.10
C PHE A 249 12.79 -1.52 9.08
N ILE A 250 13.76 -0.63 9.33
CA ILE A 250 15.18 -1.02 9.46
C ILE A 250 15.37 -1.97 10.64
N ALA A 251 14.78 -1.64 11.80
CA ALA A 251 14.83 -2.49 12.99
C ALA A 251 14.24 -3.90 12.70
N LEU A 252 13.14 -3.96 11.94
CA LEU A 252 12.49 -5.19 11.51
C LEU A 252 13.39 -6.05 10.61
N ILE A 253 14.07 -5.43 9.64
CA ILE A 253 15.02 -6.13 8.76
C ILE A 253 16.18 -6.69 9.56
N VAL A 254 16.81 -5.87 10.43
CA VAL A 254 17.94 -6.29 11.27
C VAL A 254 17.54 -7.42 12.21
N TYR A 255 16.38 -7.33 12.84
CA TYR A 255 15.84 -8.38 13.69
C TYR A 255 15.66 -9.70 12.91
N LYS A 256 15.06 -9.65 11.73
CA LYS A 256 14.84 -10.83 10.88
C LYS A 256 16.16 -11.46 10.41
N MET A 257 17.17 -10.66 10.07
CA MET A 257 18.49 -11.16 9.69
C MET A 257 19.17 -11.85 10.87
N LYS A 258 19.11 -11.27 12.07
CA LYS A 258 19.77 -11.81 13.26
C LYS A 258 19.14 -13.12 13.75
N TYR A 259 17.81 -13.21 13.76
CA TYR A 259 17.09 -14.36 14.32
C TYR A 259 16.64 -15.36 13.25
N GLY A 260 16.48 -14.98 11.99
CA GLY A 260 16.21 -15.87 10.89
C GLY A 260 17.34 -16.86 10.62
N ASN A 261 18.59 -16.38 10.67
CA ASN A 261 19.78 -17.25 10.53
C ASN A 261 19.94 -18.22 11.71
N LYS A 262 19.56 -17.83 12.92
CA LYS A 262 19.65 -18.71 14.10
C LYS A 262 18.68 -19.89 14.04
N ALA A 263 17.51 -19.69 13.43
CA ALA A 263 16.51 -20.75 13.24
C ALA A 263 16.89 -21.72 12.11
N LEU A 264 17.63 -21.27 11.11
CA LEU A 264 18.17 -22.12 10.03
C LEU A 264 19.31 -23.02 10.55
N ASN A 265 20.26 -22.44 11.27
CA ASN A 265 21.39 -23.21 11.87
C ASN A 265 20.91 -24.27 12.87
N LEU A 266 19.85 -23.98 13.65
CA LEU A 266 19.27 -24.98 14.56
C LEU A 266 18.54 -26.13 13.84
N LYS A 267 18.03 -25.88 12.62
CA LYS A 267 17.41 -26.91 11.79
C LYS A 267 18.45 -27.78 11.07
N GLU A 268 19.55 -27.19 10.63
CA GLU A 268 20.66 -27.94 10.03
C GLU A 268 21.31 -28.85 11.05
N VAL A 269 21.64 -28.35 12.23
CA VAL A 269 22.20 -29.18 13.33
C VAL A 269 21.26 -30.34 13.72
N LYS A 270 19.94 -30.10 13.72
CA LYS A 270 18.96 -31.16 14.06
C LYS A 270 18.74 -32.19 12.94
N ASN A 271 19.06 -31.84 11.69
CA ASN A 271 19.04 -32.80 10.58
C ASN A 271 20.31 -33.64 10.55
N ASP A 272 21.48 -33.03 10.77
CA ASP A 272 22.75 -33.74 10.86
C ASP A 272 22.75 -34.79 12.01
N GLU A 273 22.15 -34.45 13.17
CA GLU A 273 21.95 -35.40 14.27
C GLU A 273 20.99 -36.57 13.96
N LYS A 274 20.13 -36.41 12.94
CA LYS A 274 19.21 -37.51 12.52
C LYS A 274 19.78 -38.42 11.43
N ASP A 275 20.73 -37.93 10.67
CA ASP A 275 21.39 -38.71 9.62
C ASP A 275 22.57 -39.53 10.17
N ASP A 276 22.98 -39.29 11.42
CA ASP A 276 24.03 -40.03 12.14
C ASP A 276 23.47 -41.20 13.03
N ILE A 277 22.15 -41.47 13.00
CA ILE A 277 21.48 -42.58 13.71
C ILE A 277 20.84 -43.52 12.69
#